data_050602b89cd6b324bd9e54b0e6441cc7
#
_entry.id   050602b89cd6b324bd9e54b0e6441cc7
#
_cell.length_a   1.000
_cell.length_b   1.000
_cell.length_c   1.000
_cell.angle_alpha   90.00
_cell.angle_beta   90.00
_cell.angle_gamma   90.00
#
_symmetry.space_group_name_H-M   'P 1'
#
loop_
_entity.id
_entity.type
_entity.pdbx_description
1 polymer ?
#
loop_
_entity_poly.entity_id
_entity_poly.type
_entity_poly.pdbx_seq_one_letter_code
_entity_poly.pdbx_strand_id
1 'polypeptide(L)'
;MIRFEHVSKAYLGGRQALQGVTFHMQPGEMAFLTGHSGAGKSTLLKLICGIERPSAGKIWFSGHDITRLKNREVPFLRRQIGMIFQDHHLLMDRTVYDNVAIPLIIAGASGDDIRRRVSAALDKVGLLDKAKNFPIQLSGGEQQRVGIARAVVNKPAV
;
A
#
# COMPACT_ATOMS: atom_id res chain seq x y z
N MET A 1 4.20 14.48 -6.80
CA MET A 1 3.27 13.52 -6.16
C MET A 1 3.65 13.23 -4.73
N ILE A 2 4.85 12.69 -4.47
CA ILE A 2 5.40 12.45 -3.13
C ILE A 2 6.63 13.32 -2.95
N ARG A 3 6.72 14.08 -1.83
CA ARG A 3 7.89 14.91 -1.53
C ARG A 3 8.31 14.71 -0.08
N PHE A 4 9.60 14.43 0.12
CA PHE A 4 10.28 14.37 1.40
C PHE A 4 11.21 15.56 1.54
N GLU A 5 11.17 16.22 2.67
CA GLU A 5 12.00 17.38 3.00
C GLU A 5 12.72 17.12 4.32
N HIS A 6 14.03 16.83 4.26
CA HIS A 6 14.91 16.55 5.39
C HIS A 6 14.33 15.54 6.40
N VAL A 7 13.69 14.47 5.87
CA VAL A 7 12.98 13.48 6.69
C VAL A 7 13.95 12.57 7.41
N SER A 8 13.82 12.50 8.72
CA SER A 8 14.54 11.56 9.57
C SER A 8 13.56 10.68 10.34
N LYS A 9 13.97 9.44 10.61
CA LYS A 9 13.21 8.50 11.44
C LYS A 9 14.16 7.75 12.37
N ALA A 10 13.95 7.93 13.67
CA ALA A 10 14.55 7.13 14.72
C ALA A 10 13.47 6.26 15.39
N TYR A 11 13.84 5.04 15.76
CA TYR A 11 13.00 4.14 16.56
C TYR A 11 13.43 4.17 18.03
N LEU A 12 12.57 3.66 18.88
CA LEU A 12 12.90 3.44 20.29
C LEU A 12 14.19 2.62 20.40
N GLY A 13 15.10 3.02 21.30
CA GLY A 13 16.45 2.44 21.41
C GLY A 13 17.51 3.13 20.54
N GLY A 14 17.19 4.31 19.95
CA GLY A 14 18.17 5.14 19.24
C GLY A 14 18.55 4.70 17.84
N ARG A 15 17.97 3.61 17.31
CA ARG A 15 18.25 3.16 15.94
C ARG A 15 17.70 4.15 14.93
N GLN A 16 18.60 4.82 14.22
CA GLN A 16 18.26 5.74 13.15
C GLN A 16 18.05 4.96 11.84
N ALA A 17 16.83 4.98 11.32
CA ALA A 17 16.46 4.27 10.10
C ALA A 17 16.53 5.16 8.86
N LEU A 18 16.29 6.47 9.00
CA LEU A 18 16.44 7.47 7.93
C LEU A 18 17.06 8.74 8.52
N GLN A 19 17.93 9.39 7.74
CA GLN A 19 18.63 10.60 8.16
C GLN A 19 18.58 11.66 7.06
N GLY A 20 17.83 12.75 7.29
CA GLY A 20 17.76 13.91 6.42
C GLY A 20 17.37 13.64 4.97
N VAL A 21 16.55 12.60 4.72
CA VAL A 21 16.19 12.18 3.36
C VAL A 21 15.36 13.26 2.68
N THR A 22 15.79 13.67 1.50
CA THR A 22 15.09 14.65 0.65
C THR A 22 14.97 14.10 -0.76
N PHE A 23 13.75 14.00 -1.28
CA PHE A 23 13.48 13.66 -2.67
C PHE A 23 12.08 14.13 -3.09
N HIS A 24 11.87 14.20 -4.39
CA HIS A 24 10.58 14.51 -4.98
C HIS A 24 10.28 13.52 -6.09
N MET A 25 9.11 12.90 -6.05
CA MET A 25 8.59 11.98 -7.07
C MET A 25 7.36 12.62 -7.71
N GLN A 26 7.42 12.81 -9.03
CA GLN A 26 6.35 13.42 -9.83
C GLN A 26 5.20 12.43 -10.09
N PRO A 27 3.99 12.90 -10.47
CA PRO A 27 2.96 12.02 -11.00
C PRO A 27 3.46 11.23 -12.22
N GLY A 28 3.17 9.93 -12.27
CA GLY A 28 3.56 9.05 -13.38
C GLY A 28 5.02 8.58 -13.35
N GLU A 29 5.84 9.03 -12.41
CA GLU A 29 7.19 8.51 -12.25
C GLU A 29 7.19 7.12 -11.62
N MET A 30 8.14 6.30 -12.06
CA MET A 30 8.50 5.02 -11.45
C MET A 30 9.90 5.14 -10.84
N ALA A 31 10.03 4.72 -9.58
CA ALA A 31 11.29 4.75 -8.85
C ALA A 31 11.63 3.40 -8.24
N PHE A 32 12.89 3.00 -8.31
CA PHE A 32 13.42 1.83 -7.62
C PHE A 32 14.09 2.26 -6.31
N LEU A 33 13.63 1.71 -5.20
CA LEU A 33 14.22 1.91 -3.89
C LEU A 33 15.21 0.77 -3.61
N THR A 34 16.50 1.02 -3.80
CA THR A 34 17.57 0.05 -3.64
C THR A 34 18.40 0.28 -2.37
N GLY A 35 19.13 -0.72 -1.94
CA GLY A 35 20.01 -0.68 -0.77
C GLY A 35 20.04 -2.00 -0.03
N HIS A 36 21.06 -2.17 0.83
CA HIS A 36 21.24 -3.38 1.65
C HIS A 36 20.09 -3.58 2.66
N SER A 37 20.03 -4.75 3.29
CA SER A 37 19.09 -5.01 4.39
C SER A 37 19.35 -4.02 5.54
N GLY A 38 18.27 -3.44 6.09
CA GLY A 38 18.38 -2.43 7.13
C GLY A 38 18.61 -0.98 6.64
N ALA A 39 18.79 -0.72 5.35
CA ALA A 39 18.99 0.62 4.78
C ALA A 39 17.78 1.58 4.90
N GLY A 40 16.70 1.20 5.57
CA GLY A 40 15.52 2.06 5.77
C GLY A 40 14.46 1.98 4.69
N LYS A 41 14.59 1.12 3.68
CA LYS A 41 13.61 0.98 2.57
C LYS A 41 12.17 0.80 3.04
N SER A 42 11.95 -0.21 3.90
CA SER A 42 10.62 -0.47 4.45
C SER A 42 10.11 0.66 5.35
N THR A 43 11.01 1.36 6.05
CA THR A 43 10.67 2.53 6.85
C THR A 43 10.16 3.67 5.98
N LEU A 44 10.82 3.94 4.85
CA LEU A 44 10.40 4.96 3.89
C LEU A 44 9.00 4.67 3.36
N LEU A 45 8.72 3.42 2.93
CA LEU A 45 7.39 3.01 2.47
C LEU A 45 6.33 3.13 3.58
N LYS A 46 6.67 2.75 4.83
CA LYS A 46 5.77 2.89 5.98
C LYS A 46 5.43 4.36 6.29
N LEU A 47 6.38 5.27 6.10
CA LEU A 47 6.14 6.71 6.24
C LEU A 47 5.18 7.23 5.17
N ILE A 48 5.34 6.83 3.92
CA ILE A 48 4.44 7.21 2.81
C ILE A 48 2.99 6.76 3.11
N CYS A 49 2.82 5.54 3.64
CA CYS A 49 1.50 4.97 3.95
C CYS A 49 0.91 5.44 5.30
N GLY A 50 1.59 6.33 6.03
CA GLY A 50 1.17 6.78 7.35
C GLY A 50 1.08 5.63 8.37
N ILE A 51 1.86 4.56 8.20
CA ILE A 51 2.04 3.48 9.18
C ILE A 51 2.98 3.94 10.28
N GLU A 52 4.02 4.68 9.88
CA GLU A 52 4.98 5.32 10.76
C GLU A 52 4.91 6.84 10.59
N ARG A 53 5.41 7.56 11.59
CA ARG A 53 5.57 9.02 11.54
C ARG A 53 7.04 9.38 11.54
N PRO A 54 7.46 10.42 10.81
CA PRO A 54 8.84 10.89 10.86
C PRO A 54 9.17 11.47 12.24
N SER A 55 10.45 11.37 12.63
CA SER A 55 10.97 12.04 13.84
C SER A 55 11.30 13.51 13.56
N ALA A 56 11.68 13.84 12.33
CA ALA A 56 11.94 15.20 11.86
C ALA A 56 11.69 15.30 10.35
N GLY A 57 11.59 16.53 9.84
CA GLY A 57 11.32 16.82 8.44
C GLY A 57 9.84 16.84 8.10
N LYS A 58 9.52 16.94 6.79
CA LYS A 58 8.14 16.98 6.29
C LYS A 58 7.93 15.99 5.15
N ILE A 59 6.73 15.44 5.07
CA ILE A 59 6.30 14.53 4.01
C ILE A 59 5.03 15.10 3.39
N TRP A 60 5.03 15.21 2.07
CA TRP A 60 3.90 15.68 1.29
C TRP A 60 3.39 14.58 0.36
N PHE A 61 2.09 14.44 0.26
CA PHE A 61 1.42 13.53 -0.68
C PHE A 61 0.34 14.32 -1.43
N SER A 62 0.45 14.38 -2.75
CA SER A 62 -0.49 15.13 -3.62
C SER A 62 -0.75 16.56 -3.14
N GLY A 63 0.30 17.27 -2.69
CA GLY A 63 0.21 18.64 -2.20
C GLY A 63 -0.25 18.80 -0.74
N HIS A 64 -0.62 17.73 -0.06
CA HIS A 64 -1.04 17.76 1.34
C HIS A 64 0.09 17.32 2.27
N ASP A 65 0.31 18.05 3.36
CA ASP A 65 1.26 17.67 4.41
C ASP A 65 0.71 16.47 5.20
N ILE A 66 1.38 15.31 5.07
CA ILE A 66 1.02 14.08 5.77
C ILE A 66 1.89 13.79 6.98
N THR A 67 2.79 14.70 7.35
CA THR A 67 3.79 14.52 8.43
C THR A 67 3.15 14.15 9.77
N ARG A 68 2.04 14.80 10.11
CA ARG A 68 1.35 14.66 11.40
C ARG A 68 -0.15 14.43 11.27
N LEU A 69 -0.56 13.59 10.29
CA LEU A 69 -1.97 13.23 10.12
C LEU A 69 -2.58 12.73 11.43
N LYS A 70 -3.79 13.18 11.73
CA LYS A 70 -4.60 12.62 12.81
C LYS A 70 -5.01 11.19 12.44
N ASN A 71 -5.21 10.32 13.42
CA ASN A 71 -5.56 8.92 13.16
C ASN A 71 -6.81 8.78 12.28
N ARG A 72 -7.78 9.69 12.39
CA ARG A 72 -8.99 9.73 11.56
C ARG A 72 -8.72 10.07 10.08
N GLU A 73 -7.58 10.65 9.76
CA GLU A 73 -7.20 11.09 8.40
C GLU A 73 -6.39 10.02 7.66
N VAL A 74 -5.70 9.15 8.41
CA VAL A 74 -4.88 8.07 7.85
C VAL A 74 -5.64 7.14 6.89
N PRO A 75 -6.90 6.72 7.15
CA PRO A 75 -7.66 5.90 6.21
C PRO A 75 -7.86 6.56 4.85
N PHE A 76 -8.03 7.87 4.80
CA PHE A 76 -8.21 8.62 3.54
C PHE A 76 -6.92 8.66 2.73
N LEU A 77 -5.75 8.82 3.38
CA LEU A 77 -4.45 8.68 2.73
C LEU A 77 -4.28 7.28 2.15
N ARG A 78 -4.52 6.23 2.95
CA ARG A 78 -4.30 4.84 2.54
C ARG A 78 -5.20 4.39 1.39
N ARG A 79 -6.37 4.98 1.21
CA ARG A 79 -7.24 4.71 0.05
C ARG A 79 -6.61 5.19 -1.28
N GLN A 80 -5.68 6.14 -1.22
CA GLN A 80 -4.98 6.69 -2.38
C GLN A 80 -3.67 5.94 -2.69
N ILE A 81 -3.29 4.96 -1.86
CA ILE A 81 -2.03 4.22 -1.97
C ILE A 81 -2.32 2.72 -2.09
N GLY A 82 -1.87 2.11 -3.17
CA GLY A 82 -1.94 0.66 -3.38
C GLY A 82 -0.67 -0.02 -2.88
N MET A 83 -0.68 -0.52 -1.64
CA MET A 83 0.49 -1.17 -1.06
C MET A 83 0.45 -2.69 -1.25
N ILE A 84 1.53 -3.24 -1.82
CA ILE A 84 1.76 -4.67 -1.93
C ILE A 84 2.81 -5.05 -0.87
N PHE A 85 2.43 -5.93 0.06
CA PHE A 85 3.30 -6.41 1.12
C PHE A 85 4.09 -7.64 0.68
N GLN A 86 5.30 -7.80 1.21
CA GLN A 86 6.16 -8.96 0.94
C GLN A 86 5.48 -10.29 1.35
N ASP A 87 4.82 -10.31 2.51
CA ASP A 87 4.13 -11.48 3.06
C ASP A 87 2.66 -11.56 2.61
N HIS A 88 2.30 -10.86 1.54
CA HIS A 88 0.98 -10.74 0.92
C HIS A 88 -0.14 -10.27 1.86
N HIS A 89 -0.10 -10.58 3.16
CA HIS A 89 -1.09 -10.23 4.20
C HIS A 89 -2.52 -10.50 3.76
N LEU A 90 -2.75 -11.69 3.15
CA LEU A 90 -4.09 -12.12 2.78
C LEU A 90 -4.84 -12.63 4.01
N LEU A 91 -6.13 -12.38 4.06
CA LEU A 91 -7.01 -12.97 5.05
C LEU A 91 -7.28 -14.42 4.65
N MET A 92 -6.72 -15.36 5.42
CA MET A 92 -6.74 -16.79 5.10
C MET A 92 -8.13 -17.43 5.27
N ASP A 93 -9.00 -16.81 6.07
CA ASP A 93 -10.39 -17.17 6.32
C ASP A 93 -11.38 -16.55 5.32
N ARG A 94 -10.88 -15.83 4.32
CA ARG A 94 -11.66 -15.16 3.28
C ARG A 94 -11.26 -15.68 1.90
N THR A 95 -12.23 -15.68 0.98
CA THR A 95 -11.96 -16.06 -0.41
C THR A 95 -11.01 -15.09 -1.10
N VAL A 96 -10.47 -15.48 -2.24
CA VAL A 96 -9.69 -14.61 -3.14
C VAL A 96 -10.52 -13.38 -3.52
N TYR A 97 -11.78 -13.58 -3.89
CA TYR A 97 -12.72 -12.50 -4.19
C TYR A 97 -12.85 -11.52 -3.02
N ASP A 98 -13.12 -12.03 -1.82
CA ASP A 98 -13.31 -11.19 -0.64
C ASP A 98 -12.05 -10.40 -0.30
N ASN A 99 -10.86 -11.02 -0.40
CA ASN A 99 -9.59 -10.33 -0.20
C ASN A 99 -9.42 -9.12 -1.14
N VAL A 100 -9.77 -9.28 -2.41
CA VAL A 100 -9.68 -8.20 -3.40
C VAL A 100 -10.79 -7.15 -3.20
N ALA A 101 -11.96 -7.55 -2.67
CA ALA A 101 -13.09 -6.65 -2.44
C ALA A 101 -12.88 -5.68 -1.27
N ILE A 102 -12.04 -6.03 -0.28
CA ILE A 102 -11.86 -5.24 0.97
C ILE A 102 -11.67 -3.74 0.74
N PRO A 103 -10.76 -3.26 -0.13
CA PRO A 103 -10.58 -1.82 -0.33
C PRO A 103 -11.83 -1.10 -0.85
N LEU A 104 -12.63 -1.79 -1.66
CA LEU A 104 -13.88 -1.24 -2.20
C LEU A 104 -14.98 -1.18 -1.14
N ILE A 105 -15.08 -2.22 -0.31
CA ILE A 105 -16.02 -2.26 0.82
C ILE A 105 -15.70 -1.11 1.79
N ILE A 106 -14.43 -0.94 2.15
CA ILE A 106 -13.97 0.17 3.02
C ILE A 106 -14.25 1.54 2.38
N ALA A 107 -14.20 1.62 1.05
CA ALA A 107 -14.52 2.85 0.32
C ALA A 107 -16.02 3.13 0.22
N GLY A 108 -16.90 2.18 0.61
CA GLY A 108 -18.35 2.31 0.53
C GLY A 108 -18.91 2.10 -0.87
N ALA A 109 -18.23 1.35 -1.74
CA ALA A 109 -18.70 1.04 -3.09
C ALA A 109 -19.99 0.17 -3.05
N SER A 110 -20.84 0.31 -4.06
CA SER A 110 -22.03 -0.54 -4.22
C SER A 110 -21.67 -1.97 -4.56
N GLY A 111 -22.56 -2.93 -4.26
CA GLY A 111 -22.32 -4.35 -4.54
C GLY A 111 -22.04 -4.64 -6.01
N ASP A 112 -22.74 -3.97 -6.93
CA ASP A 112 -22.52 -4.13 -8.37
C ASP A 112 -21.18 -3.56 -8.82
N ASP A 113 -20.74 -2.43 -8.28
CA ASP A 113 -19.42 -1.85 -8.57
C ASP A 113 -18.31 -2.74 -8.03
N ILE A 114 -18.47 -3.28 -6.81
CA ILE A 114 -17.54 -4.24 -6.21
C ILE A 114 -17.41 -5.47 -7.13
N ARG A 115 -18.53 -6.09 -7.52
CA ARG A 115 -18.53 -7.27 -8.38
C ARG A 115 -17.78 -7.01 -9.69
N ARG A 116 -18.12 -5.93 -10.38
CA ARG A 116 -17.51 -5.55 -11.65
C ARG A 116 -16.00 -5.32 -11.51
N ARG A 117 -15.57 -4.56 -10.52
CA ARG A 117 -14.16 -4.16 -10.34
C ARG A 117 -13.29 -5.30 -9.83
N VAL A 118 -13.81 -6.13 -8.92
CA VAL A 118 -13.08 -7.31 -8.42
C VAL A 118 -12.88 -8.31 -9.54
N SER A 119 -13.94 -8.63 -10.33
CA SER A 119 -13.81 -9.54 -11.47
C SER A 119 -12.77 -9.04 -12.47
N ALA A 120 -12.82 -7.75 -12.83
CA ALA A 120 -11.85 -7.16 -13.75
C ALA A 120 -10.41 -7.14 -13.18
N ALA A 121 -10.24 -6.96 -11.86
CA ALA A 121 -8.92 -7.01 -11.23
C ALA A 121 -8.36 -8.43 -11.20
N LEU A 122 -9.19 -9.42 -10.89
CA LEU A 122 -8.80 -10.85 -10.89
C LEU A 122 -8.49 -11.35 -12.30
N ASP A 123 -9.27 -10.94 -13.30
CA ASP A 123 -9.02 -11.25 -14.71
C ASP A 123 -7.64 -10.75 -15.17
N LYS A 124 -7.30 -9.51 -14.85
CA LYS A 124 -5.99 -8.91 -15.18
C LYS A 124 -4.78 -9.66 -14.60
N VAL A 125 -4.96 -10.36 -13.49
CA VAL A 125 -3.88 -11.15 -12.87
C VAL A 125 -4.02 -12.65 -13.15
N GLY A 126 -4.99 -13.06 -13.99
CA GLY A 126 -5.22 -14.45 -14.39
C GLY A 126 -5.71 -15.35 -13.26
N LEU A 127 -6.60 -14.84 -12.39
CA LEU A 127 -7.13 -15.58 -11.23
C LEU A 127 -8.66 -15.49 -11.11
N LEU A 128 -9.37 -15.14 -12.19
CA LEU A 128 -10.82 -15.02 -12.15
C LEU A 128 -11.50 -16.37 -11.85
N ASP A 129 -10.97 -17.46 -12.40
CA ASP A 129 -11.43 -18.84 -12.16
C ASP A 129 -11.25 -19.28 -10.71
N LYS A 130 -10.30 -18.68 -9.98
CA LYS A 130 -9.98 -18.96 -8.58
C LYS A 130 -10.63 -17.99 -7.59
N ALA A 131 -11.57 -17.17 -8.03
CA ALA A 131 -12.21 -16.15 -7.18
C ALA A 131 -12.85 -16.73 -5.90
N LYS A 132 -13.39 -17.96 -5.97
CA LYS A 132 -14.02 -18.65 -4.83
C LYS A 132 -13.05 -19.44 -3.97
N ASN A 133 -11.81 -19.61 -4.38
CA ASN A 133 -10.79 -20.32 -3.60
C ASN A 133 -10.37 -19.52 -2.38
N PHE A 134 -9.80 -20.21 -1.39
CA PHE A 134 -9.14 -19.58 -0.25
C PHE A 134 -7.63 -19.43 -0.52
N PRO A 135 -6.95 -18.45 0.09
CA PRO A 135 -5.52 -18.23 -0.14
C PRO A 135 -4.64 -19.47 0.11
N ILE A 136 -5.00 -20.32 1.07
CA ILE A 136 -4.27 -21.56 1.36
C ILE A 136 -4.26 -22.57 0.20
N GLN A 137 -5.20 -22.45 -0.73
CA GLN A 137 -5.31 -23.32 -1.92
C GLN A 137 -4.47 -22.79 -3.10
N LEU A 138 -3.80 -21.64 -2.92
CA LEU A 138 -3.01 -20.97 -3.96
C LEU A 138 -1.51 -21.15 -3.71
N SER A 139 -0.77 -21.23 -4.80
CA SER A 139 0.70 -21.11 -4.75
C SER A 139 1.13 -19.71 -4.26
N GLY A 140 2.36 -19.56 -3.76
CA GLY A 140 2.87 -18.27 -3.30
C GLY A 140 2.82 -17.18 -4.39
N GLY A 141 3.12 -17.53 -5.65
CA GLY A 141 3.00 -16.59 -6.77
C GLY A 141 1.57 -16.17 -7.08
N GLU A 142 0.58 -17.06 -6.87
CA GLU A 142 -0.85 -16.73 -7.00
C GLU A 142 -1.30 -15.83 -5.85
N GLN A 143 -0.87 -16.12 -4.61
CA GLN A 143 -1.14 -15.26 -3.46
C GLN A 143 -0.58 -13.84 -3.67
N GLN A 144 0.62 -13.73 -4.25
CA GLN A 144 1.19 -12.45 -4.61
C GLN A 144 0.33 -11.71 -5.63
N ARG A 145 -0.15 -12.39 -6.68
CA ARG A 145 -1.06 -11.79 -7.68
C ARG A 145 -2.39 -11.35 -7.07
N VAL A 146 -2.93 -12.09 -6.08
CA VAL A 146 -4.11 -11.63 -5.31
C VAL A 146 -3.78 -10.33 -4.55
N GLY A 147 -2.60 -10.24 -3.92
CA GLY A 147 -2.12 -9.03 -3.26
C GLY A 147 -2.01 -7.84 -4.23
N ILE A 148 -1.53 -8.07 -5.44
CA ILE A 148 -1.47 -7.05 -6.51
C ILE A 148 -2.89 -6.60 -6.90
N ALA A 149 -3.80 -7.56 -7.20
CA ALA A 149 -5.18 -7.24 -7.56
C ALA A 149 -5.86 -6.40 -6.47
N ARG A 150 -5.69 -6.77 -5.19
CA ARG A 150 -6.21 -6.02 -4.03
C ARG A 150 -5.65 -4.60 -3.97
N ALA A 151 -4.36 -4.43 -4.23
CA ALA A 151 -3.73 -3.11 -4.17
C ALA A 151 -4.26 -2.15 -5.25
N VAL A 152 -4.55 -2.65 -6.46
CA VAL A 152 -4.94 -1.80 -7.60
C VAL A 152 -6.46 -1.68 -7.82
N VAL A 153 -7.28 -2.52 -7.16
CA VAL A 153 -8.74 -2.58 -7.39
C VAL A 153 -9.44 -1.24 -7.14
N ASN A 154 -8.94 -0.46 -6.17
CA ASN A 154 -9.49 0.87 -5.85
C ASN A 154 -8.93 1.99 -6.75
N LYS A 155 -8.11 1.68 -7.75
CA LYS A 155 -7.43 2.65 -8.63
C LYS A 155 -6.70 3.73 -7.81
N PRO A 156 -5.75 3.34 -6.96
CA PRO A 156 -5.01 4.30 -6.13
C PRO A 156 -4.23 5.29 -6.99
N ALA A 157 -3.85 6.42 -6.40
CA ALA A 157 -3.05 7.43 -7.07
C ALA A 157 -1.55 7.01 -7.17
N VAL A 158 -1.10 6.12 -6.23
CA VAL A 158 0.25 5.53 -6.17
C VAL A 158 0.14 4.07 -5.76
#